data_1197c4211725b4fa942fdb2b009b6762
#
_entry.id   1197c4211725b4fa942fdb2b009b6762
#
_cell.length_a   1.000
_cell.length_b   1.000
_cell.length_c   1.000
_cell.angle_alpha   90.00
_cell.angle_beta   90.00
_cell.angle_gamma   90.00
#
_symmetry.space_group_name_H-M   'P 1'
#
loop_
_entity.id
_entity.type
_entity.pdbx_description
1 polymer ?
#
loop_
_entity_poly.entity_id
_entity_poly.type
_entity_poly.pdbx_seq_one_letter_code
_entity_poly.pdbx_strand_id
1 'polypeptide(L)'
;MVIHNFYVPAGGDVPDRNVNEKFGQKLDYLTDMRDWGKSDKPQKSILVGDLNIAPREDDVWSHKQLLKVVSHTPIEVDHLGDVMEAGGWADVTRADIPEGQLYSWWSYRSRDWSAADKGRRLDHIWASADIANAAHSSRILRDARGWEKPGDHAPVFATFDL
;
A
#
# COMPACT_ATOMS: atom_id res chain seq x y z
N MET A 1 -19.14 -4.20 11.53
CA MET A 1 -17.83 -4.00 10.88
C MET A 1 -18.02 -3.80 9.39
N VAL A 2 -17.30 -2.87 8.79
CA VAL A 2 -17.32 -2.58 7.35
C VAL A 2 -15.93 -2.85 6.77
N ILE A 3 -15.87 -3.46 5.59
CA ILE A 3 -14.63 -3.64 4.84
C ILE A 3 -14.71 -2.78 3.58
N HIS A 4 -13.78 -1.84 3.44
CA HIS A 4 -13.61 -1.03 2.27
C HIS A 4 -12.45 -1.59 1.44
N ASN A 5 -12.72 -1.96 0.19
CA ASN A 5 -11.68 -2.44 -0.73
C ASN A 5 -11.41 -1.38 -1.79
N PHE A 6 -10.18 -0.86 -1.80
CA PHE A 6 -9.74 0.14 -2.77
C PHE A 6 -8.67 -0.42 -3.70
N TYR A 7 -8.75 -0.01 -4.96
CA TYR A 7 -7.69 -0.21 -5.93
C TYR A 7 -7.27 1.17 -6.45
N VAL A 8 -6.16 1.69 -5.95
CA VAL A 8 -5.62 2.96 -6.40
C VAL A 8 -4.95 2.78 -7.76
N PRO A 9 -5.21 3.64 -8.76
CA PRO A 9 -4.57 3.54 -10.07
C PRO A 9 -3.05 3.48 -9.97
N ALA A 10 -2.40 2.65 -10.79
CA ALA A 10 -0.94 2.52 -10.78
C ALA A 10 -0.21 3.83 -11.13
N GLY A 11 -0.78 4.67 -12.00
CA GLY A 11 -0.26 6.00 -12.31
C GLY A 11 0.73 6.06 -13.47
N GLY A 12 0.96 4.95 -14.18
CA GLY A 12 1.90 4.90 -15.32
C GLY A 12 3.36 4.96 -14.89
N ASP A 13 4.24 5.38 -15.78
CA ASP A 13 5.70 5.31 -15.57
C ASP A 13 6.36 6.67 -15.25
N VAL A 14 5.71 7.78 -15.58
CA VAL A 14 6.25 9.13 -15.40
C VAL A 14 5.53 9.83 -14.25
N PRO A 15 6.22 10.20 -13.16
CA PRO A 15 5.61 10.81 -11.98
C PRO A 15 5.45 12.34 -12.12
N ASP A 16 4.82 12.77 -13.20
CA ASP A 16 4.51 14.18 -13.47
C ASP A 16 3.12 14.27 -14.11
N ARG A 17 2.17 14.87 -13.39
CA ARG A 17 0.79 15.03 -13.86
C ARG A 17 0.66 15.93 -15.09
N ASN A 18 1.64 16.79 -15.36
CA ASN A 18 1.59 17.70 -16.52
C ASN A 18 1.89 16.99 -17.83
N VAL A 19 2.59 15.86 -17.78
CA VAL A 19 3.00 15.07 -18.96
C VAL A 19 2.43 13.65 -18.95
N ASN A 20 1.89 13.21 -17.82
CA ASN A 20 1.29 11.89 -17.64
C ASN A 20 -0.07 12.00 -16.95
N GLU A 21 -1.12 11.96 -17.73
CA GLU A 21 -2.50 12.05 -17.24
C GLU A 21 -2.84 10.94 -16.22
N LYS A 22 -2.32 9.72 -16.41
CA LYS A 22 -2.55 8.61 -15.48
C LYS A 22 -2.00 8.89 -14.08
N PHE A 23 -0.87 9.59 -14.01
CA PHE A 23 -0.31 10.02 -12.73
C PHE A 23 -1.20 11.08 -12.06
N GLY A 24 -1.71 12.03 -12.86
CA GLY A 24 -2.69 13.01 -12.39
C GLY A 24 -3.95 12.35 -11.83
N GLN A 25 -4.52 11.39 -12.55
CA GLN A 25 -5.70 10.63 -12.11
C GLN A 25 -5.44 9.87 -10.81
N LYS A 26 -4.25 9.32 -10.60
CA LYS A 26 -3.86 8.68 -9.35
C LYS A 26 -3.89 9.65 -8.18
N LEU A 27 -3.30 10.83 -8.33
CA LEU A 27 -3.28 11.86 -7.29
C LEU A 27 -4.69 12.37 -6.98
N ASP A 28 -5.52 12.56 -8.01
CA ASP A 28 -6.91 12.98 -7.85
C ASP A 28 -7.73 11.91 -7.12
N TYR A 29 -7.53 10.63 -7.44
CA TYR A 29 -8.16 9.50 -6.74
C TYR A 29 -7.79 9.49 -5.24
N LEU A 30 -6.53 9.72 -4.90
CA LEU A 30 -6.09 9.83 -3.49
C LEU A 30 -6.71 11.04 -2.78
N THR A 31 -6.88 12.14 -3.50
CA THR A 31 -7.58 13.33 -3.00
C THR A 31 -9.04 13.01 -2.68
N ASP A 32 -9.74 12.31 -3.56
CA ASP A 32 -11.12 11.87 -3.34
C ASP A 32 -11.23 10.89 -2.15
N MET A 33 -10.28 9.96 -2.01
CA MET A 33 -10.21 9.07 -0.83
C MET A 33 -10.01 9.86 0.47
N ARG A 34 -9.13 10.86 0.47
CA ARG A 34 -8.92 11.74 1.62
C ARG A 34 -10.21 12.46 2.00
N ASP A 35 -10.89 13.05 1.03
CA ASP A 35 -12.11 13.84 1.26
C ASP A 35 -13.27 12.95 1.73
N TRP A 36 -13.37 11.75 1.18
CA TRP A 36 -14.28 10.72 1.68
C TRP A 36 -13.98 10.35 3.14
N GLY A 37 -12.73 10.04 3.49
CA GLY A 37 -12.34 9.69 4.87
C GLY A 37 -12.63 10.81 5.86
N LYS A 38 -12.39 12.07 5.46
CA LYS A 38 -12.68 13.25 6.27
C LYS A 38 -14.19 13.45 6.51
N SER A 39 -15.00 13.17 5.50
CA SER A 39 -16.47 13.31 5.55
C SER A 39 -17.13 12.18 6.33
N ASP A 40 -16.78 10.95 6.01
CA ASP A 40 -17.43 9.72 6.51
C ASP A 40 -16.94 9.32 7.91
N LYS A 41 -15.69 9.66 8.25
CA LYS A 41 -15.03 9.28 9.51
C LYS A 41 -15.27 7.82 9.87
N PRO A 42 -14.75 6.89 9.08
CA PRO A 42 -15.04 5.47 9.22
C PRO A 42 -14.75 4.95 10.63
N GLN A 43 -15.70 4.18 11.18
CA GLN A 43 -15.58 3.50 12.47
C GLN A 43 -15.90 2.02 12.29
N LYS A 44 -15.33 1.16 13.14
CA LYS A 44 -15.45 -0.30 13.04
C LYS A 44 -15.20 -0.78 11.61
N SER A 45 -14.16 -0.20 10.98
CA SER A 45 -13.90 -0.33 9.56
C SER A 45 -12.47 -0.81 9.29
N ILE A 46 -12.33 -1.63 8.27
CA ILE A 46 -11.05 -2.08 7.74
C ILE A 46 -10.96 -1.62 6.29
N LEU A 47 -9.86 -0.99 5.91
CA LEU A 47 -9.54 -0.63 4.53
C LEU A 47 -8.47 -1.59 4.03
N VAL A 48 -8.74 -2.23 2.90
CA VAL A 48 -7.82 -3.18 2.25
C VAL A 48 -7.65 -2.85 0.78
N GLY A 49 -6.56 -3.29 0.22
CA GLY A 49 -6.38 -3.29 -1.23
C GLY A 49 -4.98 -2.90 -1.69
N ASP A 50 -4.83 -2.93 -3.01
CA ASP A 50 -3.64 -2.43 -3.69
C ASP A 50 -3.72 -0.91 -3.79
N LEU A 51 -2.99 -0.22 -2.94
CA LEU A 51 -2.94 1.24 -2.94
C LEU A 51 -1.85 1.79 -3.88
N ASN A 52 -1.09 0.90 -4.53
CA ASN A 52 -0.04 1.24 -5.50
C ASN A 52 0.99 2.25 -5.00
N ILE A 53 1.17 2.36 -3.68
CA ILE A 53 2.15 3.23 -3.03
C ILE A 53 2.82 2.49 -1.88
N ALA A 54 4.15 2.55 -1.87
CA ALA A 54 5.00 2.07 -0.79
C ALA A 54 5.46 3.28 0.05
N PRO A 55 4.90 3.52 1.26
CA PRO A 55 5.08 4.79 1.95
C PRO A 55 6.41 4.92 2.70
N ARG A 56 7.01 3.81 3.17
CA ARG A 56 8.20 3.84 4.00
C ARG A 56 9.47 3.49 3.22
N GLU A 57 10.62 3.88 3.76
CA GLU A 57 11.92 3.56 3.16
C GLU A 57 12.17 2.05 3.08
N ASP A 58 11.70 1.31 4.08
CA ASP A 58 11.79 -0.16 4.15
C ASP A 58 10.60 -0.90 3.49
N ASP A 59 9.68 -0.17 2.87
CA ASP A 59 8.64 -0.72 2.00
C ASP A 59 9.11 -0.90 0.54
N VAL A 60 10.35 -0.54 0.25
CA VAL A 60 10.96 -0.66 -1.08
C VAL A 60 12.38 -1.20 -1.00
N TRP A 61 12.82 -1.88 -2.05
CA TRP A 61 14.16 -2.47 -2.10
C TRP A 61 15.29 -1.43 -2.11
N SER A 62 15.03 -0.20 -2.54
CA SER A 62 15.98 0.92 -2.50
C SER A 62 15.24 2.26 -2.48
N HIS A 63 15.13 2.87 -1.32
CA HIS A 63 14.55 4.20 -1.15
C HIS A 63 15.19 5.22 -2.11
N LYS A 64 16.51 5.31 -2.11
CA LYS A 64 17.26 6.28 -2.92
C LYS A 64 16.97 6.15 -4.43
N GLN A 65 16.89 4.92 -4.95
CA GLN A 65 16.64 4.70 -6.38
C GLN A 65 15.17 4.93 -6.76
N LEU A 66 14.25 4.72 -5.83
CA LEU A 66 12.82 4.77 -6.08
C LEU A 66 12.15 6.13 -5.78
N LEU A 67 12.89 7.10 -5.24
CA LEU A 67 12.36 8.46 -4.97
C LEU A 67 11.78 9.17 -6.20
N LYS A 68 12.19 8.77 -7.41
CA LYS A 68 11.70 9.33 -8.68
C LYS A 68 10.90 8.33 -9.50
N VAL A 69 10.49 7.23 -8.88
CA VAL A 69 9.76 6.15 -9.55
C VAL A 69 8.34 6.10 -8.99
N VAL A 70 7.37 6.02 -9.89
CA VAL A 70 5.95 5.87 -9.52
C VAL A 70 5.79 4.72 -8.53
N SER A 71 4.98 4.92 -7.53
CA SER A 71 4.69 4.15 -6.32
C SER A 71 5.53 4.50 -5.07
N HIS A 72 6.57 5.34 -5.19
CA HIS A 72 7.39 5.75 -4.03
C HIS A 72 7.86 7.21 -4.11
N THR A 73 7.27 8.02 -4.96
CA THR A 73 7.62 9.44 -5.02
C THR A 73 7.12 10.18 -3.79
N PRO A 74 7.81 11.25 -3.35
CA PRO A 74 7.37 12.03 -2.18
C PRO A 74 5.92 12.51 -2.28
N ILE A 75 5.48 12.97 -3.45
CA ILE A 75 4.10 13.44 -3.63
C ILE A 75 3.06 12.33 -3.45
N GLU A 76 3.35 11.11 -3.89
CA GLU A 76 2.46 9.95 -3.67
C GLU A 76 2.39 9.58 -2.20
N VAL A 77 3.55 9.55 -1.53
CA VAL A 77 3.66 9.23 -0.10
C VAL A 77 2.91 10.26 0.74
N ASP A 78 3.05 11.55 0.42
CA ASP A 78 2.34 12.63 1.10
C ASP A 78 0.82 12.49 0.91
N HIS A 79 0.34 12.25 -0.31
CA HIS A 79 -1.09 12.03 -0.57
C HIS A 79 -1.65 10.83 0.19
N LEU A 80 -0.89 9.72 0.24
CA LEU A 80 -1.30 8.54 1.01
C LEU A 80 -1.35 8.83 2.52
N GLY A 81 -0.40 9.61 3.03
CA GLY A 81 -0.40 10.10 4.40
C GLY A 81 -1.63 10.95 4.73
N ASP A 82 -2.00 11.84 3.83
CA ASP A 82 -3.21 12.66 3.96
C ASP A 82 -4.49 11.81 4.00
N VAL A 83 -4.57 10.74 3.19
CA VAL A 83 -5.69 9.78 3.24
C VAL A 83 -5.75 9.09 4.59
N MET A 84 -4.61 8.64 5.10
CA MET A 84 -4.51 7.94 6.38
C MET A 84 -4.96 8.85 7.53
N GLU A 85 -4.44 10.08 7.58
CA GLU A 85 -4.78 11.06 8.60
C GLU A 85 -6.26 11.45 8.57
N ALA A 86 -6.78 11.77 7.37
CA ALA A 86 -8.16 12.24 7.19
C ALA A 86 -9.20 11.20 7.61
N GLY A 87 -8.94 9.91 7.36
CA GLY A 87 -9.82 8.81 7.74
C GLY A 87 -9.57 8.24 9.14
N GLY A 88 -8.52 8.70 9.83
CA GLY A 88 -8.11 8.15 11.13
C GLY A 88 -7.68 6.68 11.04
N TRP A 89 -7.00 6.32 9.96
CA TRP A 89 -6.55 4.96 9.70
C TRP A 89 -5.22 4.63 10.37
N ALA A 90 -5.09 3.40 10.84
CA ALA A 90 -3.83 2.82 11.31
C ALA A 90 -3.39 1.69 10.37
N ASP A 91 -2.13 1.70 9.95
CA ASP A 91 -1.52 0.61 9.19
C ASP A 91 -1.23 -0.56 10.13
N VAL A 92 -2.11 -1.55 10.14
CA VAL A 92 -2.01 -2.67 11.09
C VAL A 92 -0.84 -3.59 10.77
N THR A 93 -0.44 -3.70 9.51
CA THR A 93 0.72 -4.50 9.13
C THR A 93 2.00 -3.91 9.70
N ARG A 94 2.16 -2.59 9.63
CA ARG A 94 3.33 -1.92 10.19
C ARG A 94 3.26 -1.70 11.71
N ALA A 95 2.08 -1.71 12.29
CA ALA A 95 1.93 -1.75 13.73
C ALA A 95 2.45 -3.07 14.33
N ASP A 96 2.21 -4.18 13.64
CA ASP A 96 2.64 -5.53 14.05
C ASP A 96 4.10 -5.84 13.63
N ILE A 97 4.52 -5.36 12.45
CA ILE A 97 5.87 -5.52 11.89
C ILE A 97 6.50 -4.14 11.67
N PRO A 98 6.98 -3.47 12.73
CA PRO A 98 7.38 -2.06 12.67
C PRO A 98 8.68 -1.81 11.90
N GLU A 99 9.54 -2.81 11.77
CA GLU A 99 10.88 -2.67 11.19
C GLU A 99 11.15 -3.72 10.11
N GLY A 100 12.15 -3.44 9.28
CA GLY A 100 12.64 -4.33 8.25
C GLY A 100 11.91 -4.21 6.93
N GLN A 101 12.54 -4.76 5.90
CA GLN A 101 11.99 -4.77 4.55
C GLN A 101 10.74 -5.63 4.48
N LEU A 102 9.69 -5.09 3.86
CA LEU A 102 8.41 -5.74 3.75
C LEU A 102 7.82 -5.45 2.37
N TYR A 103 7.60 -6.50 1.57
CA TYR A 103 7.12 -6.38 0.20
C TYR A 103 5.91 -7.27 -0.04
N SER A 104 4.96 -6.76 -0.84
CA SER A 104 3.80 -7.51 -1.32
C SER A 104 3.79 -7.70 -2.83
N TRP A 105 4.69 -7.04 -3.55
CA TRP A 105 4.75 -7.04 -5.00
C TRP A 105 6.19 -7.16 -5.52
N TRP A 106 6.39 -7.94 -6.60
CA TRP A 106 7.65 -8.07 -7.34
C TRP A 106 7.36 -8.13 -8.83
N SER A 107 7.99 -7.26 -9.61
CA SER A 107 7.78 -7.17 -11.05
C SER A 107 7.99 -8.50 -11.77
N TYR A 108 7.11 -8.84 -12.71
CA TYR A 108 7.33 -9.96 -13.64
C TYR A 108 8.56 -9.78 -14.54
N ARG A 109 9.05 -8.56 -14.71
CA ARG A 109 10.27 -8.27 -15.50
C ARG A 109 11.54 -8.80 -14.83
N SER A 110 11.50 -9.10 -13.54
CA SER A 110 12.62 -9.74 -12.83
C SER A 110 12.59 -11.25 -13.08
N ARG A 111 13.56 -11.77 -13.84
CA ARG A 111 13.64 -13.21 -14.15
C ARG A 111 13.87 -14.04 -12.89
N ASP A 112 14.73 -13.56 -12.00
CA ASP A 112 14.98 -14.15 -10.69
C ASP A 112 14.52 -13.19 -9.60
N TRP A 113 13.20 -13.10 -9.46
CA TRP A 113 12.58 -12.18 -8.52
C TRP A 113 13.00 -12.47 -7.07
N SER A 114 13.21 -13.74 -6.73
CA SER A 114 13.54 -14.18 -5.37
C SER A 114 14.97 -13.80 -4.98
N ALA A 115 15.95 -13.99 -5.88
CA ALA A 115 17.34 -13.63 -5.63
C ALA A 115 17.55 -12.12 -5.70
N ALA A 116 16.94 -11.44 -6.67
CA ALA A 116 17.03 -9.99 -6.81
C ALA A 116 16.31 -9.26 -5.67
N ASP A 117 15.22 -9.81 -5.21
CA ASP A 117 14.34 -9.31 -4.13
C ASP A 117 13.99 -7.82 -4.22
N LYS A 118 13.78 -7.34 -5.45
CA LYS A 118 13.43 -5.95 -5.73
C LYS A 118 11.94 -5.71 -5.59
N GLY A 119 11.43 -5.90 -4.38
CA GLY A 119 10.02 -5.77 -4.07
C GLY A 119 9.59 -4.37 -3.61
N ARG A 120 8.27 -4.22 -3.49
CA ARG A 120 7.59 -3.05 -2.93
C ARG A 120 6.37 -3.50 -2.13
N ARG A 121 6.03 -2.79 -1.07
CA ARG A 121 4.78 -3.02 -0.34
C ARG A 121 3.69 -2.11 -0.92
N LEU A 122 2.84 -2.66 -1.74
CA LEU A 122 1.76 -1.93 -2.43
C LEU A 122 0.38 -2.27 -1.88
N ASP A 123 0.23 -3.44 -1.27
CA ASP A 123 -1.01 -3.94 -0.70
C ASP A 123 -1.04 -3.65 0.80
N HIS A 124 -2.14 -3.06 1.25
CA HIS A 124 -2.27 -2.54 2.60
C HIS A 124 -3.49 -3.12 3.32
N ILE A 125 -3.39 -3.22 4.64
CA ILE A 125 -4.51 -3.44 5.55
C ILE A 125 -4.44 -2.36 6.60
N TRP A 126 -5.43 -1.49 6.60
CA TRP A 126 -5.60 -0.43 7.60
C TRP A 126 -6.85 -0.67 8.42
N ALA A 127 -6.87 -0.23 9.66
CA ALA A 127 -8.03 -0.26 10.52
C ALA A 127 -8.37 1.13 11.03
N SER A 128 -9.66 1.40 11.23
CA SER A 128 -10.09 2.61 11.95
C SER A 128 -9.55 2.58 13.39
N ALA A 129 -9.28 3.75 13.95
CA ALA A 129 -8.59 3.88 15.23
C ALA A 129 -9.27 3.12 16.38
N ASP A 130 -10.60 2.98 16.34
CA ASP A 130 -11.41 2.30 17.37
C ASP A 130 -11.23 0.79 17.40
N ILE A 131 -10.74 0.15 16.32
CA ILE A 131 -10.48 -1.29 16.24
C ILE A 131 -9.03 -1.64 15.91
N ALA A 132 -8.17 -0.67 15.71
CA ALA A 132 -6.77 -0.91 15.30
C ALA A 132 -6.01 -1.79 16.31
N ASN A 133 -6.27 -1.63 17.61
CA ASN A 133 -5.63 -2.43 18.66
C ASN A 133 -6.11 -3.89 18.72
N ALA A 134 -7.17 -4.24 18.01
CA ALA A 134 -7.64 -5.61 17.90
C ALA A 134 -6.90 -6.39 16.80
N ALA A 135 -6.10 -5.72 15.97
CA ALA A 135 -5.33 -6.34 14.91
C ALA A 135 -4.05 -6.98 15.45
N HIS A 136 -3.73 -8.15 14.94
CA HIS A 136 -2.50 -8.88 15.26
C HIS A 136 -2.12 -9.87 14.15
N SER A 137 -0.97 -10.54 14.32
CA SER A 137 -0.52 -11.63 13.43
C SER A 137 -0.52 -11.27 11.95
N SER A 138 -0.03 -10.07 11.63
CA SER A 138 0.13 -9.62 10.24
C SER A 138 1.26 -10.37 9.55
N ARG A 139 1.05 -10.74 8.29
CA ARG A 139 2.08 -11.38 7.47
C ARG A 139 1.85 -11.18 5.99
N ILE A 140 2.92 -11.28 5.22
CA ILE A 140 2.85 -11.38 3.76
C ILE A 140 3.30 -12.78 3.35
N LEU A 141 2.49 -13.48 2.57
CA LEU A 141 2.80 -14.83 2.09
C LEU A 141 3.69 -14.73 0.85
N ARG A 142 4.96 -14.36 1.07
CA ARG A 142 5.96 -14.16 0.02
C ARG A 142 6.10 -15.36 -0.93
N ASP A 143 6.01 -16.58 -0.39
CA ASP A 143 6.18 -17.81 -1.16
C ASP A 143 5.14 -17.97 -2.26
N ALA A 144 3.96 -17.37 -2.12
CA ALA A 144 2.92 -17.37 -3.14
C ALA A 144 3.40 -16.78 -4.47
N ARG A 145 4.35 -15.84 -4.43
CA ARG A 145 4.97 -15.27 -5.64
C ARG A 145 5.78 -16.30 -6.45
N GLY A 146 6.17 -17.41 -5.85
CA GLY A 146 6.91 -18.50 -6.48
C GLY A 146 6.07 -19.73 -6.84
N TRP A 147 4.73 -19.69 -6.66
CA TRP A 147 3.86 -20.82 -7.00
C TRP A 147 3.75 -21.01 -8.50
N GLU A 148 3.14 -22.13 -8.91
CA GLU A 148 2.80 -22.37 -10.33
C GLU A 148 1.83 -21.29 -10.82
N LYS A 149 2.18 -20.60 -11.92
CA LYS A 149 1.41 -19.49 -12.51
C LYS A 149 1.05 -18.38 -11.48
N PRO A 150 2.05 -17.82 -10.78
CA PRO A 150 1.79 -16.89 -9.68
C PRO A 150 1.34 -15.52 -10.20
N GLY A 151 0.64 -14.77 -9.35
CA GLY A 151 0.53 -13.32 -9.49
C GLY A 151 1.85 -12.59 -9.22
N ASP A 152 1.95 -11.33 -9.56
CA ASP A 152 3.07 -10.46 -9.16
C ASP A 152 2.90 -9.87 -7.76
N HIS A 153 1.72 -10.03 -7.15
CA HIS A 153 1.42 -9.74 -5.76
C HIS A 153 1.42 -11.02 -4.90
N ALA A 154 1.81 -10.88 -3.65
CA ALA A 154 1.66 -11.89 -2.61
C ALA A 154 0.51 -11.53 -1.66
N PRO A 155 -0.27 -12.50 -1.16
CA PRO A 155 -1.33 -12.24 -0.20
C PRO A 155 -0.83 -11.61 1.09
N VAL A 156 -1.55 -10.60 1.57
CA VAL A 156 -1.33 -9.94 2.86
C VAL A 156 -2.43 -10.36 3.83
N PHE A 157 -2.05 -10.68 5.06
CA PHE A 157 -2.95 -11.17 6.09
C PHE A 157 -2.83 -10.32 7.36
N ALA A 158 -3.94 -10.15 8.03
CA ALA A 158 -4.01 -9.71 9.43
C ALA A 158 -5.17 -10.40 10.13
N THR A 159 -5.02 -10.69 11.41
CA THR A 159 -6.07 -11.25 12.24
C THR A 159 -6.60 -10.15 13.17
N PHE A 160 -7.89 -10.18 13.47
CA PHE A 160 -8.55 -9.23 14.37
C PHE A 160 -9.38 -9.99 15.40
N ASP A 161 -9.24 -9.65 16.67
CA ASP A 161 -10.11 -10.08 17.77
C ASP A 161 -11.19 -9.01 18.00
N LEU A 162 -12.37 -9.18 17.36
CA LEU A 162 -13.47 -8.20 17.33
C LEU A 162 -14.68 -8.69 18.13
#